data_0ff6bcc2254dacaafa488aa7a3074701
#
_entry.id   0ff6bcc2254dacaafa488aa7a3074701
#
_cell.length_a   1.000
_cell.length_b   1.000
_cell.length_c   1.000
_cell.angle_alpha   90.00
_cell.angle_beta   90.00
_cell.angle_gamma   90.00
#
_symmetry.space_group_name_H-M   'P 1'
#
loop_
_entity.id
_entity.type
_entity.pdbx_description
1 polymer ?
#
loop_
_entity_poly.entity_id
_entity_poly.type
_entity_poly.pdbx_seq_one_letter_code
_entity_poly.pdbx_strand_id
1 'polypeptide(L)'
;MSTPVESAHLILKLYDLRREALLRKARAWFGGSFSPATYEEFSALVNGPNNVYFRMVVGYWDLAAALVRAGAIDEAMFRATGGELIFNFAKLEPFIARARAERGDPHYLENMEAVARSWPDAVQRMASIRQRYGAVAKPARAKKNAKKR
;
A
#
# COMPACT_ATOMS: atom_id res chain seq x y z
N MET A 1 -2.23 -14.31 -22.53
CA MET A 1 -1.08 -13.59 -21.90
C MET A 1 -0.70 -12.43 -22.80
N SER A 2 -0.52 -11.26 -22.23
CA SER A 2 -0.10 -10.08 -23.02
C SER A 2 1.35 -10.21 -23.49
N THR A 3 1.66 -9.56 -24.60
CA THR A 3 3.04 -9.41 -25.05
C THR A 3 3.81 -8.42 -24.16
N PRO A 4 5.16 -8.45 -24.18
CA PRO A 4 5.94 -7.45 -23.46
C PRO A 4 5.61 -6.01 -23.86
N VAL A 5 5.27 -5.76 -25.11
CA VAL A 5 4.90 -4.43 -25.60
C VAL A 5 3.56 -3.98 -25.03
N GLU A 6 2.56 -4.86 -25.01
CA GLU A 6 1.25 -4.57 -24.40
C GLU A 6 1.37 -4.33 -22.90
N SER A 7 2.15 -5.14 -22.20
CA SER A 7 2.45 -4.94 -20.77
C SER A 7 3.12 -3.59 -20.52
N ALA A 8 4.11 -3.23 -21.34
CA ALA A 8 4.80 -1.94 -21.21
C ALA A 8 3.84 -0.76 -21.42
N HIS A 9 2.95 -0.83 -22.41
CA HIS A 9 1.94 0.21 -22.64
C HIS A 9 1.01 0.37 -21.43
N LEU A 10 0.54 -0.72 -20.82
CA LEU A 10 -0.32 -0.64 -19.66
C LEU A 10 0.42 -0.10 -18.43
N ILE A 11 1.67 -0.49 -18.23
CA ILE A 11 2.51 0.06 -17.14
C ILE A 11 2.73 1.55 -17.34
N LEU A 12 3.05 2.00 -18.54
CA LEU A 12 3.20 3.42 -18.84
C LEU A 12 1.89 4.20 -18.61
N LYS A 13 0.75 3.59 -18.93
CA LYS A 13 -0.56 4.17 -18.65
C LYS A 13 -0.81 4.29 -17.13
N LEU A 14 -0.44 3.28 -16.36
CA LEU A 14 -0.52 3.35 -14.89
C LEU A 14 0.35 4.49 -14.34
N TYR A 15 1.57 4.65 -14.87
CA TYR A 15 2.45 5.76 -14.48
C TYR A 15 1.90 7.12 -14.88
N ASP A 16 1.27 7.22 -16.03
CA ASP A 16 0.64 8.46 -16.49
C ASP A 16 -0.52 8.87 -15.57
N LEU A 17 -1.38 7.93 -15.17
CA LEU A 17 -2.46 8.17 -14.22
C LEU A 17 -1.96 8.67 -12.84
N ARG A 18 -0.77 8.27 -12.41
CA ARG A 18 -0.16 8.74 -11.15
C ARG A 18 0.17 10.23 -11.15
N ARG A 19 0.22 10.86 -12.31
CA ARG A 19 0.52 12.29 -12.49
C ARG A 19 -0.68 13.18 -12.20
N GLU A 20 -1.89 12.61 -12.12
CA GLU A 20 -3.09 13.35 -11.78
C GLU A 20 -2.91 13.99 -10.38
N ALA A 21 -3.28 15.26 -10.25
CA ALA A 21 -2.95 16.09 -9.10
C ALA A 21 -3.52 15.54 -7.78
N LEU A 22 -4.77 15.06 -7.79
CA LEU A 22 -5.42 14.54 -6.60
C LEU A 22 -4.83 13.19 -6.18
N LEU A 23 -4.54 12.32 -7.15
CA LEU A 23 -3.88 11.05 -6.86
C LEU A 23 -2.46 11.25 -6.31
N ARG A 24 -1.72 12.23 -6.80
CA ARG A 24 -0.41 12.58 -6.21
C ARG A 24 -0.53 13.00 -4.74
N LYS A 25 -1.52 13.81 -4.41
CA LYS A 25 -1.80 14.19 -3.01
C LYS A 25 -2.18 12.99 -2.16
N ALA A 26 -3.05 12.13 -2.69
CA ALA A 26 -3.46 10.90 -2.01
C ALA A 26 -2.27 9.97 -1.73
N ARG A 27 -1.39 9.77 -2.71
CA ARG A 27 -0.16 8.96 -2.55
C ARG A 27 0.80 9.57 -1.55
N ALA A 28 0.99 10.89 -1.57
CA ALA A 28 1.83 11.59 -0.60
C ALA A 28 1.29 11.43 0.83
N TRP A 29 -0.02 11.56 1.02
CA TRP A 29 -0.67 11.32 2.30
C TRP A 29 -0.51 9.88 2.77
N PHE A 30 -0.76 8.89 1.89
CA PHE A 30 -0.64 7.48 2.23
C PHE A 30 0.82 7.10 2.59
N GLY A 31 1.78 7.61 1.83
CA GLY A 31 3.20 7.35 2.08
C GLY A 31 3.71 7.99 3.36
N GLY A 32 3.29 9.22 3.66
CA GLY A 32 3.84 10.04 4.73
C GLY A 32 3.03 10.06 6.04
N SER A 33 1.69 9.98 5.94
CA SER A 33 0.80 10.21 7.08
C SER A 33 -0.03 8.98 7.49
N PHE A 34 -0.23 8.03 6.58
CA PHE A 34 -0.95 6.80 6.88
C PHE A 34 -0.01 5.78 7.53
N SER A 35 -0.01 5.73 8.85
CA SER A 35 0.86 4.82 9.62
C SER A 35 0.16 4.36 10.91
N PRO A 36 -0.98 3.65 10.81
CA PRO A 36 -1.70 3.17 11.98
C PRO A 36 -0.91 2.11 12.74
N ALA A 37 -0.90 2.19 14.07
CA ALA A 37 -0.31 1.18 14.95
C ALA A 37 -1.33 0.16 15.43
N THR A 38 -2.60 0.56 15.52
CA THR A 38 -3.72 -0.26 15.98
C THR A 38 -4.83 -0.30 14.95
N TYR A 39 -5.75 -1.27 15.09
CA TYR A 39 -6.90 -1.33 14.19
C TYR A 39 -7.84 -0.13 14.37
N GLU A 40 -7.96 0.37 15.58
CA GLU A 40 -8.76 1.55 15.91
C GLU A 40 -8.21 2.80 15.19
N GLU A 41 -6.89 2.97 15.18
CA GLU A 41 -6.23 4.03 14.40
C GLU A 41 -6.42 3.82 12.90
N PHE A 42 -6.27 2.59 12.41
CA PHE A 42 -6.54 2.23 11.03
C PHE A 42 -7.97 2.61 10.63
N SER A 43 -8.96 2.19 11.40
CA SER A 43 -10.37 2.49 11.15
C SER A 43 -10.64 4.01 11.17
N ALA A 44 -10.05 4.73 12.11
CA ALA A 44 -10.18 6.18 12.19
C ALA A 44 -9.58 6.91 10.98
N LEU A 45 -8.43 6.45 10.47
CA LEU A 45 -7.81 7.01 9.27
C LEU A 45 -8.61 6.69 8.01
N VAL A 46 -9.09 5.46 7.88
CA VAL A 46 -9.88 5.02 6.72
C VAL A 46 -11.22 5.74 6.64
N ASN A 47 -11.88 5.97 7.77
CA ASN A 47 -13.20 6.61 7.82
C ASN A 47 -13.13 8.12 8.13
N GLY A 48 -11.95 8.67 8.22
CA GLY A 48 -11.73 10.06 8.58
C GLY A 48 -11.75 11.03 7.38
N PRO A 49 -11.26 12.26 7.57
CA PRO A 49 -11.28 13.32 6.54
C PRO A 49 -10.55 12.96 5.24
N ASN A 50 -9.58 12.05 5.31
CA ASN A 50 -8.79 11.60 4.16
C ASN A 50 -9.30 10.28 3.55
N ASN A 51 -10.55 9.89 3.81
CA ASN A 51 -11.16 8.68 3.23
C ASN A 51 -11.05 8.65 1.70
N VAL A 52 -11.25 9.78 1.03
CA VAL A 52 -11.11 9.87 -0.43
C VAL A 52 -9.69 9.49 -0.87
N TYR A 53 -8.67 9.97 -0.18
CA TYR A 53 -7.28 9.63 -0.48
C TYR A 53 -6.98 8.16 -0.26
N PHE A 54 -7.47 7.60 0.85
CA PHE A 54 -7.34 6.17 1.11
C PHE A 54 -7.94 5.33 -0.02
N ARG A 55 -9.17 5.62 -0.39
CA ARG A 55 -9.89 4.91 -1.46
C ARG A 55 -9.20 5.05 -2.81
N MET A 56 -8.68 6.22 -3.15
CA MET A 56 -7.95 6.45 -4.39
C MET A 56 -6.68 5.58 -4.45
N VAL A 57 -5.91 5.54 -3.39
CA VAL A 57 -4.64 4.79 -3.36
C VAL A 57 -4.89 3.29 -3.42
N VAL A 58 -5.76 2.77 -2.55
CA VAL A 58 -6.01 1.33 -2.53
C VAL A 58 -6.73 0.85 -3.78
N GLY A 59 -7.67 1.64 -4.32
CA GLY A 59 -8.36 1.33 -5.56
C GLY A 59 -7.43 1.32 -6.76
N TYR A 60 -6.52 2.27 -6.85
CA TYR A 60 -5.52 2.33 -7.91
C TYR A 60 -4.61 1.09 -7.90
N TRP A 61 -4.08 0.72 -6.75
CA TRP A 61 -3.15 -0.41 -6.67
C TRP A 61 -3.84 -1.77 -6.75
N ASP A 62 -5.06 -1.88 -6.25
CA ASP A 62 -5.83 -3.13 -6.43
C ASP A 62 -6.24 -3.34 -7.89
N LEU A 63 -6.59 -2.26 -8.62
CA LEU A 63 -6.81 -2.32 -10.07
C LEU A 63 -5.54 -2.75 -10.82
N ALA A 64 -4.39 -2.15 -10.52
CA ALA A 64 -3.13 -2.53 -11.13
C ALA A 64 -2.81 -4.01 -10.88
N ALA A 65 -3.01 -4.47 -9.65
CA ALA A 65 -2.83 -5.87 -9.28
C ALA A 65 -3.81 -6.81 -10.01
N ALA A 66 -5.06 -6.39 -10.20
CA ALA A 66 -6.04 -7.16 -10.96
C ALA A 66 -5.60 -7.36 -12.42
N LEU A 67 -5.03 -6.34 -13.05
CA LEU A 67 -4.49 -6.43 -14.40
C LEU A 67 -3.30 -7.41 -14.49
N VAL A 68 -2.44 -7.44 -13.46
CA VAL A 68 -1.35 -8.41 -13.35
C VAL A 68 -1.91 -9.83 -13.22
N ARG A 69 -2.85 -10.05 -12.31
CA ARG A 69 -3.47 -11.36 -12.07
C ARG A 69 -4.23 -11.89 -13.29
N ALA A 70 -4.82 -11.01 -14.05
CA ALA A 70 -5.51 -11.35 -15.29
C ALA A 70 -4.54 -11.65 -16.47
N GLY A 71 -3.24 -11.49 -16.28
CA GLY A 71 -2.24 -11.66 -17.35
C GLY A 71 -2.21 -10.53 -18.37
N ALA A 72 -2.90 -9.42 -18.11
CA ALA A 72 -2.85 -8.21 -18.95
C ALA A 72 -1.52 -7.46 -18.81
N ILE A 73 -0.87 -7.60 -17.65
CA ILE A 73 0.47 -7.08 -17.40
C ILE A 73 1.35 -8.24 -16.98
N ASP A 74 2.53 -8.35 -17.58
CA ASP A 74 3.56 -9.32 -17.17
C ASP A 74 3.99 -9.06 -15.73
N GLU A 75 3.93 -10.08 -14.89
CA GLU A 75 4.19 -9.96 -13.47
C GLU A 75 5.64 -9.55 -13.17
N ALA A 76 6.62 -10.09 -13.91
CA ALA A 76 8.02 -9.77 -13.69
C ALA A 76 8.31 -8.32 -14.08
N MET A 77 7.73 -7.85 -15.18
CA MET A 77 7.84 -6.45 -15.62
C MET A 77 7.16 -5.50 -14.61
N PHE A 78 5.97 -5.85 -14.13
CA PHE A 78 5.28 -5.07 -13.11
C PHE A 78 6.11 -4.99 -11.81
N ARG A 79 6.66 -6.11 -11.38
CA ARG A 79 7.48 -6.20 -10.16
C ARG A 79 8.72 -5.32 -10.25
N ALA A 80 9.34 -5.24 -11.42
CA ALA A 80 10.50 -4.37 -11.65
C ALA A 80 10.18 -2.88 -11.51
N THR A 81 8.90 -2.48 -11.65
CA THR A 81 8.48 -1.08 -11.68
C THR A 81 7.46 -0.70 -10.60
N GLY A 82 6.80 -1.68 -10.01
CA GLY A 82 5.63 -1.49 -9.12
C GLY A 82 5.92 -1.59 -7.63
N GLY A 83 7.11 -1.25 -7.16
CA GLY A 83 7.50 -1.37 -5.75
C GLY A 83 6.61 -0.64 -4.74
N GLU A 84 5.86 0.36 -5.18
CA GLU A 84 4.91 1.06 -4.31
C GLU A 84 3.71 0.18 -3.89
N LEU A 85 3.33 -0.81 -4.71
CA LEU A 85 2.25 -1.72 -4.35
C LEU A 85 2.57 -2.51 -3.08
N ILE A 86 3.74 -3.16 -3.03
CA ILE A 86 4.12 -3.94 -1.84
C ILE A 86 4.40 -3.03 -0.64
N PHE A 87 4.92 -1.83 -0.88
CA PHE A 87 5.10 -0.82 0.16
C PHE A 87 3.76 -0.44 0.81
N ASN A 88 2.74 -0.18 0.00
CA ASN A 88 1.42 0.18 0.49
C ASN A 88 0.73 -1.01 1.17
N PHE A 89 0.82 -2.20 0.57
CA PHE A 89 0.20 -3.38 1.17
C PHE A 89 0.83 -3.77 2.51
N ALA A 90 2.12 -3.59 2.67
CA ALA A 90 2.80 -3.82 3.94
C ALA A 90 2.18 -3.02 5.11
N LYS A 91 1.68 -1.82 4.85
CA LYS A 91 0.99 -1.00 5.84
C LYS A 91 -0.44 -1.47 6.14
N LEU A 92 -1.06 -2.16 5.19
CA LEU A 92 -2.45 -2.65 5.30
C LEU A 92 -2.52 -4.06 5.89
N GLU A 93 -1.49 -4.87 5.65
CA GLU A 93 -1.49 -6.30 5.98
C GLU A 93 -1.93 -6.62 7.41
N PRO A 94 -1.46 -5.93 8.46
CA PRO A 94 -1.85 -6.25 9.83
C PRO A 94 -3.34 -6.08 10.13
N PHE A 95 -4.04 -5.32 9.30
CA PHE A 95 -5.44 -4.92 9.53
C PHE A 95 -6.42 -5.58 8.57
N ILE A 96 -5.92 -6.21 7.50
CA ILE A 96 -6.77 -6.62 6.38
C ILE A 96 -7.78 -7.71 6.76
N ALA A 97 -7.39 -8.67 7.59
CA ALA A 97 -8.28 -9.76 8.00
C ALA A 97 -9.49 -9.23 8.80
N ARG A 98 -9.24 -8.33 9.75
CA ARG A 98 -10.32 -7.71 10.55
C ARG A 98 -11.16 -6.77 9.69
N ALA A 99 -10.55 -6.01 8.79
CA ALA A 99 -11.26 -5.15 7.86
C ALA A 99 -12.22 -5.93 6.97
N ARG A 100 -11.80 -7.09 6.45
CA ARG A 100 -12.65 -8.00 5.66
C ARG A 100 -13.85 -8.50 6.48
N ALA A 101 -13.61 -8.92 7.70
CA ALA A 101 -14.67 -9.40 8.58
C ALA A 101 -15.70 -8.31 8.90
N GLU A 102 -15.26 -7.11 9.26
CA GLU A 102 -16.15 -5.99 9.59
C GLU A 102 -16.91 -5.46 8.37
N ARG A 103 -16.32 -5.51 7.18
CA ARG A 103 -16.99 -5.13 5.92
C ARG A 103 -17.94 -6.20 5.40
N GLY A 104 -17.84 -7.45 5.87
CA GLY A 104 -18.53 -8.58 5.26
C GLY A 104 -18.06 -8.88 3.83
N ASP A 105 -16.84 -8.49 3.49
CA ASP A 105 -16.24 -8.67 2.17
C ASP A 105 -14.91 -9.42 2.29
N PRO A 106 -14.91 -10.76 2.11
CA PRO A 106 -13.70 -11.56 2.20
C PRO A 106 -12.70 -11.31 1.07
N HIS A 107 -13.13 -10.68 -0.02
CA HIS A 107 -12.32 -10.39 -1.21
C HIS A 107 -11.74 -8.97 -1.23
N TYR A 108 -12.02 -8.18 -0.22
CA TYR A 108 -11.51 -6.81 -0.14
C TYR A 108 -9.99 -6.76 -0.27
N LEU A 109 -9.49 -6.04 -1.30
CA LEU A 109 -8.08 -5.89 -1.66
C LEU A 109 -7.33 -7.23 -1.89
N GLU A 110 -8.02 -8.27 -2.34
CA GLU A 110 -7.40 -9.58 -2.60
C GLU A 110 -6.39 -9.55 -3.75
N ASN A 111 -6.61 -8.71 -4.76
CA ASN A 111 -5.68 -8.59 -5.88
C ASN A 111 -4.35 -8.01 -5.42
N MET A 112 -4.42 -6.94 -4.66
CA MET A 112 -3.24 -6.28 -4.09
C MET A 112 -2.46 -7.21 -3.17
N GLU A 113 -3.16 -7.98 -2.32
CA GLU A 113 -2.55 -8.99 -1.46
C GLU A 113 -1.84 -10.07 -2.27
N ALA A 114 -2.52 -10.66 -3.26
CA ALA A 114 -1.97 -11.73 -4.07
C ALA A 114 -0.69 -11.30 -4.78
N VAL A 115 -0.68 -10.13 -5.39
CA VAL A 115 0.52 -9.60 -6.07
C VAL A 115 1.62 -9.24 -5.08
N ALA A 116 1.30 -8.63 -3.94
CA ALA A 116 2.31 -8.33 -2.92
C ALA A 116 2.98 -9.60 -2.38
N ARG A 117 2.21 -10.66 -2.14
CA ARG A 117 2.73 -11.93 -1.64
C ARG A 117 3.50 -12.75 -2.67
N SER A 118 3.32 -12.48 -3.97
CA SER A 118 4.08 -13.14 -5.04
C SER A 118 5.53 -12.68 -5.16
N TRP A 119 5.89 -11.60 -4.48
CA TRP A 119 7.25 -11.08 -4.50
C TRP A 119 8.22 -12.03 -3.78
N PRO A 120 9.45 -12.21 -4.28
CA PRO A 120 10.49 -12.90 -3.54
C PRO A 120 10.66 -12.27 -2.16
N ASP A 121 10.78 -13.09 -1.13
CA ASP A 121 10.94 -12.66 0.26
C ASP A 121 9.86 -11.66 0.75
N ALA A 122 8.62 -11.83 0.25
CA ALA A 122 7.50 -10.91 0.52
C ALA A 122 7.31 -10.65 2.02
N VAL A 123 7.35 -11.70 2.85
CA VAL A 123 7.14 -11.59 4.30
C VAL A 123 8.23 -10.71 4.94
N GLN A 124 9.49 -10.99 4.65
CA GLN A 124 10.64 -10.22 5.18
C GLN A 124 10.63 -8.79 4.64
N ARG A 125 10.32 -8.62 3.35
CA ARG A 125 10.23 -7.30 2.72
C ARG A 125 9.14 -6.44 3.36
N MET A 126 7.95 -6.98 3.54
CA MET A 126 6.85 -6.26 4.18
C MET A 126 7.14 -5.96 5.65
N ALA A 127 7.75 -6.89 6.38
CA ALA A 127 8.18 -6.65 7.76
C ALA A 127 9.21 -5.51 7.84
N SER A 128 10.19 -5.47 6.95
CA SER A 128 11.19 -4.40 6.87
C SER A 128 10.55 -3.04 6.55
N ILE A 129 9.58 -3.02 5.64
CA ILE A 129 8.84 -1.81 5.29
C ILE A 129 8.08 -1.28 6.53
N ARG A 130 7.35 -2.14 7.23
CA ARG A 130 6.64 -1.73 8.47
C ARG A 130 7.58 -1.24 9.55
N GLN A 131 8.72 -1.88 9.72
CA GLN A 131 9.72 -1.47 10.70
C GLN A 131 10.27 -0.07 10.40
N ARG A 132 10.48 0.24 9.13
CA ARG A 132 11.08 1.52 8.69
C ARG A 132 10.06 2.65 8.57
N TYR A 133 8.86 2.36 8.09
CA TYR A 133 7.87 3.35 7.68
C TYR A 133 6.51 3.18 8.35
N GLY A 134 6.28 2.10 9.08
CA GLY A 134 5.06 1.86 9.83
C GLY A 134 5.09 2.52 11.20
N ALA A 135 3.95 2.53 11.88
CA ALA A 135 3.82 2.99 13.26
C ALA A 135 4.27 1.95 14.30
N VAL A 136 4.96 0.89 13.90
CA VAL A 136 5.62 -0.01 14.85
C VAL A 136 6.55 0.85 15.71
N ALA A 137 6.24 0.92 16.99
CA ALA A 137 6.76 1.80 18.00
C ALA A 137 8.18 2.28 17.71
N LYS A 138 8.33 3.52 17.28
CA LYS A 138 9.59 4.23 17.54
C LYS A 138 9.77 4.19 19.05
N PRO A 139 10.86 3.63 19.58
CA PRO A 139 11.11 3.69 21.01
C PRO A 139 10.95 5.16 21.41
N ALA A 140 10.16 5.43 22.44
CA ALA A 140 9.93 6.77 22.95
C ALA A 140 11.29 7.46 23.04
N ARG A 141 11.48 8.58 22.36
CA ARG A 141 12.67 9.40 22.52
C ARG A 141 12.78 9.69 24.01
N ALA A 142 13.81 9.13 24.64
CA ALA A 142 14.12 9.45 26.02
C ALA A 142 14.19 10.97 26.12
N LYS A 143 13.27 11.56 26.90
CA LYS A 143 13.33 12.97 27.23
C LYS A 143 14.67 13.18 27.91
N LYS A 144 15.63 13.80 27.24
CA LYS A 144 16.82 14.32 27.90
C LYS A 144 16.30 15.38 28.87
N ASN A 145 16.19 14.98 30.14
CA ASN A 145 16.05 15.93 31.22
C ASN A 145 17.30 16.81 31.22
N ALA A 146 17.17 17.99 30.63
CA ALA A 146 18.11 19.06 30.87
C ALA A 146 17.87 19.57 32.27
N LYS A 147 18.56 18.98 33.28
CA LYS A 147 18.76 19.62 34.55
C LYS A 147 19.65 20.85 34.32
N LYS A 148 19.06 22.02 34.27
CA LYS A 148 19.76 23.27 34.52
C LYS A 148 20.10 23.31 36.00
N ARG A 149 21.34 23.30 36.29
CA ARG A 149 21.89 23.94 37.52
C ARG A 149 22.39 25.31 37.15
#